data_8da72c7205f31efa0a5bb7e483bf7660
#
_entry.id   8da72c7205f31efa0a5bb7e483bf7660
#
_cell.length_a   1.000
_cell.length_b   1.000
_cell.length_c   1.000
_cell.angle_alpha   90.00
_cell.angle_beta   90.00
_cell.angle_gamma   90.00
#
_symmetry.space_group_name_H-M   'P 1'
#
loop_
_entity.id
_entity.type
_entity.pdbx_description
1 polymer ?
#
loop_
_entity_poly.entity_id
_entity_poly.type
_entity_poly.pdbx_seq_one_letter_code
_entity_poly.pdbx_strand_id
1 'polypeptide(L)'
;MFYCRYSYDWGEVMNSFDSMKTKLESTGLYKVTAKSNIRAELLAYAEGLNTDFDMLETMERELFIDTAENCGITERERFVGKINADYPLEKRREMLKISEQKVGGKCTPDDFKRIVRGYGVENFTIAEAPTRNRVDIKISDAKTDAEKKLIEKRVNADFPLHLNVIISYVNA
;
A
#
# COMPACT_ATOMS: atom_id res chain seq x y z
N MET A 1 9.92 15.68 8.42
CA MET A 1 10.66 14.42 8.61
C MET A 1 11.20 14.02 7.25
N PHE A 2 12.48 14.27 7.02
CA PHE A 2 13.10 14.07 5.70
C PHE A 2 13.31 12.58 5.48
N TYR A 3 12.55 12.00 4.56
CA TYR A 3 12.86 10.69 4.01
C TYR A 3 14.11 10.86 3.14
N CYS A 4 15.22 10.37 3.64
CA CYS A 4 16.43 10.19 2.85
C CYS A 4 16.11 9.16 1.77
N ARG A 5 15.79 9.63 0.56
CA ARG A 5 15.81 8.77 -0.63
C ARG A 5 17.26 8.36 -0.83
N TYR A 6 17.65 7.23 -0.29
CA TYR A 6 18.78 6.50 -0.85
C TYR A 6 18.33 5.99 -2.21
N SER A 7 18.50 6.81 -3.24
CA SER A 7 18.62 6.28 -4.59
C SER A 7 19.93 5.52 -4.60
N TYR A 8 19.90 4.23 -4.31
CA TYR A 8 20.93 3.35 -4.79
C TYR A 8 20.82 3.43 -6.30
N ASP A 9 21.74 4.19 -6.88
CA ASP A 9 22.05 4.14 -8.30
C ASP A 9 22.65 2.75 -8.54
N TRP A 10 21.80 1.78 -8.83
CA TRP A 10 22.18 0.50 -9.38
C TRP A 10 22.62 0.79 -10.82
N GLY A 11 23.77 1.46 -10.94
CA GLY A 11 24.42 1.66 -12.24
C GLY A 11 24.43 0.32 -12.95
N GLU A 12 23.96 0.33 -14.20
CA GLU A 12 23.79 -0.79 -15.14
C GLU A 12 23.79 -2.15 -14.44
N VAL A 13 22.60 -2.78 -14.34
CA VAL A 13 22.45 -4.11 -13.74
C VAL A 13 23.41 -5.04 -14.46
N MET A 14 24.59 -5.17 -13.90
CA MET A 14 25.63 -6.04 -14.43
C MET A 14 25.07 -7.44 -14.30
N ASN A 15 24.71 -8.06 -15.43
CA ASN A 15 24.12 -9.38 -15.50
C ASN A 15 24.95 -10.30 -14.57
N SER A 16 24.29 -11.06 -13.70
CA SER A 16 24.93 -11.95 -12.72
C SER A 16 26.01 -12.80 -13.34
N PHE A 17 25.81 -13.24 -14.59
CA PHE A 17 26.82 -13.96 -15.38
C PHE A 17 28.09 -13.13 -15.59
N ASP A 18 28.00 -11.89 -16.04
CA ASP A 18 29.17 -11.05 -16.34
C ASP A 18 29.93 -10.68 -15.08
N SER A 19 29.22 -10.46 -13.97
CA SER A 19 29.85 -10.24 -12.67
C SER A 19 30.65 -11.45 -12.21
N MET A 20 30.09 -12.65 -12.27
CA MET A 20 30.75 -13.88 -11.89
C MET A 20 31.92 -14.19 -12.82
N LYS A 21 31.75 -14.03 -14.13
CA LYS A 21 32.80 -14.21 -15.13
C LYS A 21 33.98 -13.29 -14.86
N THR A 22 33.75 -12.00 -14.67
CA THR A 22 34.82 -11.02 -14.39
C THR A 22 35.61 -11.39 -13.13
N LYS A 23 34.90 -11.78 -12.06
CA LYS A 23 35.55 -12.22 -10.82
C LYS A 23 36.40 -13.47 -10.99
N LEU A 24 35.91 -14.47 -11.73
CA LEU A 24 36.69 -15.71 -12.02
C LEU A 24 37.88 -15.46 -12.91
N GLU A 25 37.75 -14.70 -13.98
CA GLU A 25 38.84 -14.38 -14.90
C GLU A 25 39.91 -13.51 -14.23
N SER A 26 39.57 -12.66 -13.27
CA SER A 26 40.51 -11.85 -12.51
C SER A 26 41.48 -12.66 -11.68
N THR A 27 41.16 -13.92 -11.35
CA THR A 27 42.08 -14.82 -10.64
C THR A 27 43.23 -15.31 -11.52
N GLY A 28 43.15 -15.18 -12.86
CA GLY A 28 44.12 -15.69 -13.81
C GLY A 28 44.14 -17.22 -14.00
N LEU A 29 43.32 -17.95 -13.22
CA LEU A 29 43.22 -19.41 -13.25
C LEU A 29 42.19 -19.93 -14.25
N TYR A 30 41.21 -19.10 -14.57
CA TYR A 30 40.09 -19.50 -15.41
C TYR A 30 39.96 -18.60 -16.63
N LYS A 31 39.65 -19.23 -17.77
CA LYS A 31 39.29 -18.55 -19.00
C LYS A 31 37.92 -19.04 -19.45
N VAL A 32 36.89 -18.18 -19.36
CA VAL A 32 35.52 -18.53 -19.68
C VAL A 32 35.28 -18.38 -21.20
N THR A 33 35.40 -19.49 -21.92
CA THR A 33 35.16 -19.54 -23.38
C THR A 33 33.75 -20.03 -23.69
N ALA A 34 33.30 -19.78 -24.93
CA ALA A 34 31.94 -20.12 -25.36
C ALA A 34 31.52 -21.60 -25.20
N LYS A 35 32.55 -22.51 -25.23
CA LYS A 35 32.32 -23.96 -25.14
C LYS A 35 32.82 -24.58 -23.82
N SER A 36 33.19 -23.78 -22.84
CA SER A 36 33.67 -24.30 -21.56
C SER A 36 32.55 -24.75 -20.65
N ASN A 37 32.73 -25.84 -19.92
CA ASN A 37 31.79 -26.31 -18.91
C ASN A 37 31.55 -25.27 -17.82
N ILE A 38 32.59 -24.52 -17.46
CA ILE A 38 32.50 -23.38 -16.50
C ILE A 38 31.49 -22.34 -16.98
N ARG A 39 31.44 -22.05 -18.29
CA ARG A 39 30.42 -21.13 -18.82
C ARG A 39 29.01 -21.65 -18.61
N ALA A 40 28.76 -22.94 -18.87
CA ALA A 40 27.46 -23.54 -18.69
C ALA A 40 27.04 -23.52 -17.21
N GLU A 41 27.94 -23.77 -16.31
CA GLU A 41 27.72 -23.70 -14.86
C GLU A 41 27.41 -22.27 -14.41
N LEU A 42 28.18 -21.28 -14.85
CA LEU A 42 27.94 -19.87 -14.54
C LEU A 42 26.61 -19.38 -15.08
N LEU A 43 26.17 -19.85 -16.25
CA LEU A 43 24.87 -19.51 -16.81
C LEU A 43 23.73 -20.09 -15.95
N ALA A 44 23.87 -21.32 -15.46
CA ALA A 44 22.87 -21.92 -14.59
C ALA A 44 22.75 -21.17 -13.24
N TYR A 45 23.89 -20.77 -12.65
CA TYR A 45 23.86 -19.94 -11.45
C TYR A 45 23.30 -18.55 -11.71
N ALA A 46 23.61 -17.94 -12.86
CA ALA A 46 23.11 -16.63 -13.22
C ALA A 46 21.58 -16.62 -13.35
N GLU A 47 21.00 -17.67 -13.92
CA GLU A 47 19.55 -17.82 -14.04
C GLU A 47 18.87 -17.86 -12.67
N GLY A 48 19.43 -18.67 -11.74
CA GLY A 48 18.93 -18.70 -10.36
C GLY A 48 19.03 -17.34 -9.67
N LEU A 49 20.20 -16.70 -9.73
CA LEU A 49 20.41 -15.39 -9.11
C LEU A 49 19.53 -14.30 -9.71
N ASN A 50 19.31 -14.28 -11.03
CA ASN A 50 18.44 -13.29 -11.66
C ASN A 50 16.99 -13.50 -11.18
N THR A 51 16.54 -14.75 -11.04
CA THR A 51 15.21 -15.04 -10.47
C THR A 51 15.07 -14.52 -9.04
N ASP A 52 16.10 -14.70 -8.21
CA ASP A 52 16.12 -14.18 -6.84
C ASP A 52 16.10 -12.64 -6.81
N PHE A 53 16.82 -11.97 -7.70
CA PHE A 53 16.78 -10.52 -7.82
C PHE A 53 15.40 -10.00 -8.23
N ASP A 54 14.76 -10.63 -9.22
CA ASP A 54 13.40 -10.27 -9.64
C ASP A 54 12.39 -10.43 -8.50
N MET A 55 12.56 -11.47 -7.69
CA MET A 55 11.74 -11.68 -6.49
C MET A 55 11.97 -10.59 -5.45
N LEU A 56 13.23 -10.21 -5.18
CA LEU A 56 13.58 -9.15 -4.24
C LEU A 56 13.04 -7.80 -4.69
N GLU A 57 13.16 -7.46 -5.98
CA GLU A 57 12.60 -6.24 -6.55
C GLU A 57 11.07 -6.20 -6.40
N THR A 58 10.42 -7.33 -6.66
CA THR A 58 8.98 -7.46 -6.45
C THR A 58 8.61 -7.27 -4.98
N MET A 59 9.35 -7.89 -4.05
CA MET A 59 9.14 -7.71 -2.61
C MET A 59 9.34 -6.26 -2.18
N GLU A 60 10.39 -5.60 -2.66
CA GLU A 60 10.66 -4.19 -2.36
C GLU A 60 9.50 -3.30 -2.83
N ARG A 61 9.01 -3.52 -4.05
CA ARG A 61 7.87 -2.79 -4.60
C ARG A 61 6.60 -2.99 -3.75
N GLU A 62 6.32 -4.23 -3.31
CA GLU A 62 5.14 -4.56 -2.50
C GLU A 62 5.24 -4.10 -1.02
N LEU A 63 6.44 -3.74 -0.54
CA LEU A 63 6.64 -3.25 0.83
C LEU A 63 6.05 -1.86 1.08
N PHE A 64 5.89 -1.02 0.08
CA PHE A 64 5.41 0.34 0.27
C PHE A 64 4.04 0.53 -0.35
N ILE A 65 3.12 1.23 0.35
CA ILE A 65 1.76 1.48 -0.15
C ILE A 65 1.78 2.20 -1.50
N ASP A 66 2.75 3.09 -1.71
CA ASP A 66 2.85 3.88 -2.93
C ASP A 66 3.21 3.07 -4.16
N THR A 67 3.96 2.00 -4.00
CA THR A 67 4.47 1.17 -5.08
C THR A 67 3.80 -0.19 -5.17
N ALA A 68 3.19 -0.68 -4.07
CA ALA A 68 2.52 -1.97 -4.03
C ALA A 68 1.34 -2.05 -5.01
N GLU A 69 1.24 -3.15 -5.74
CA GLU A 69 0.22 -3.35 -6.79
C GLU A 69 -0.74 -4.52 -6.47
N ASN A 70 -0.25 -5.54 -5.81
CA ASN A 70 -0.96 -6.81 -5.65
C ASN A 70 -1.09 -7.25 -4.19
N CYS A 71 -0.17 -8.12 -3.77
CA CYS A 71 -0.23 -8.76 -2.46
C CYS A 71 -0.01 -7.76 -1.32
N GLY A 72 0.88 -6.79 -1.48
CA GLY A 72 1.19 -5.79 -0.45
C GLY A 72 -0.04 -4.96 -0.06
N ILE A 73 -0.85 -4.53 -1.03
CA ILE A 73 -2.11 -3.82 -0.76
C ILE A 73 -3.11 -4.74 -0.08
N THR A 74 -3.31 -5.95 -0.61
CA THR A 74 -4.33 -6.87 -0.11
C THR A 74 -4.04 -7.34 1.33
N GLU A 75 -2.77 -7.63 1.65
CA GLU A 75 -2.39 -8.04 3.01
C GLU A 75 -2.54 -6.89 4.01
N ARG A 76 -2.19 -5.66 3.61
CA ARG A 76 -2.41 -4.48 4.47
C ARG A 76 -3.90 -4.23 4.70
N GLU A 77 -4.74 -4.35 3.68
CA GLU A 77 -6.19 -4.25 3.81
C GLU A 77 -6.74 -5.33 4.76
N ARG A 78 -6.23 -6.56 4.66
CA ARG A 78 -6.59 -7.65 5.56
C ARG A 78 -6.19 -7.35 7.00
N PHE A 79 -4.98 -6.82 7.21
CA PHE A 79 -4.49 -6.42 8.53
C PHE A 79 -5.35 -5.31 9.16
N VAL A 80 -5.77 -4.33 8.37
CA VAL A 80 -6.67 -3.24 8.79
C VAL A 80 -8.13 -3.73 8.95
N GLY A 81 -8.44 -4.96 8.50
CA GLY A 81 -9.79 -5.51 8.54
C GLY A 81 -10.74 -4.90 7.49
N LYS A 82 -10.19 -4.34 6.40
CA LYS A 82 -10.95 -3.58 5.40
C LYS A 82 -10.50 -3.96 3.99
N ILE A 83 -11.01 -5.05 3.46
CA ILE A 83 -10.74 -5.44 2.07
C ILE A 83 -11.63 -4.61 1.13
N ASN A 84 -10.99 -3.92 0.19
CA ASN A 84 -11.63 -3.00 -0.75
C ASN A 84 -11.35 -3.41 -2.22
N ALA A 85 -11.46 -4.70 -2.53
CA ALA A 85 -11.09 -5.26 -3.84
C ALA A 85 -11.83 -4.64 -5.03
N ASP A 86 -13.03 -4.08 -4.80
CA ASP A 86 -13.87 -3.49 -5.85
C ASP A 86 -13.43 -2.07 -6.26
N TYR A 87 -12.52 -1.45 -5.50
CA TYR A 87 -12.03 -0.11 -5.82
C TYR A 87 -10.77 -0.13 -6.68
N PRO A 88 -10.57 0.92 -7.52
CA PRO A 88 -9.33 1.11 -8.25
C PRO A 88 -8.11 1.16 -7.31
N LEU A 89 -6.95 0.72 -7.80
CA LEU A 89 -5.72 0.61 -7.01
C LEU A 89 -5.33 1.92 -6.30
N GLU A 90 -5.42 3.04 -7.00
CA GLU A 90 -5.09 4.36 -6.43
C GLU A 90 -5.99 4.70 -5.23
N LYS A 91 -7.29 4.44 -5.35
CA LYS A 91 -8.24 4.67 -4.26
C LYS A 91 -7.98 3.74 -3.08
N ARG A 92 -7.61 2.49 -3.33
CA ARG A 92 -7.20 1.53 -2.28
C ARG A 92 -5.96 2.02 -1.52
N ARG A 93 -4.95 2.52 -2.24
CA ARG A 93 -3.75 3.11 -1.64
C ARG A 93 -4.08 4.33 -0.76
N GLU A 94 -4.92 5.24 -1.27
CA GLU A 94 -5.36 6.41 -0.51
C GLU A 94 -6.09 6.02 0.78
N MET A 95 -7.01 5.07 0.70
CA MET A 95 -7.77 4.56 1.85
C MET A 95 -6.86 3.91 2.90
N LEU A 96 -5.82 3.17 2.48
CA LEU A 96 -4.84 2.58 3.38
C LEU A 96 -3.99 3.65 4.06
N LYS A 97 -3.48 4.65 3.32
CA LYS A 97 -2.73 5.78 3.90
C LYS A 97 -3.54 6.51 4.97
N ILE A 98 -4.83 6.76 4.70
CA ILE A 98 -5.72 7.39 5.67
C ILE A 98 -5.92 6.47 6.89
N SER A 99 -6.04 5.17 6.70
CA SER A 99 -6.20 4.21 7.80
C SER A 99 -4.97 4.11 8.68
N GLU A 100 -3.77 4.14 8.12
CA GLU A 100 -2.51 4.12 8.89
C GLU A 100 -2.28 5.42 9.67
N GLN A 101 -2.77 6.55 9.17
CA GLN A 101 -2.67 7.86 9.86
C GLN A 101 -3.61 8.01 11.06
N LYS A 102 -4.55 7.08 11.28
CA LYS A 102 -5.51 7.13 12.40
C LYS A 102 -4.88 6.87 13.79
N VAL A 103 -3.65 6.41 13.85
CA VAL A 103 -3.01 6.01 15.11
C VAL A 103 -2.72 7.23 15.98
N GLY A 104 -3.44 7.35 17.11
CA GLY A 104 -3.17 8.35 18.15
C GLY A 104 -3.70 9.77 17.87
N GLY A 105 -4.70 9.91 17.02
CA GLY A 105 -5.24 11.18 16.58
C GLY A 105 -5.97 11.96 17.68
N LYS A 106 -5.80 13.25 17.67
CA LYS A 106 -6.71 14.19 18.31
C LYS A 106 -8.04 14.11 17.58
N CYS A 107 -9.15 13.96 18.28
CA CYS A 107 -10.50 13.94 17.68
C CYS A 107 -10.90 15.35 17.22
N THR A 108 -10.24 15.86 16.19
CA THR A 108 -10.56 17.15 15.59
C THR A 108 -11.59 16.99 14.45
N PRO A 109 -12.33 18.04 14.09
CA PRO A 109 -13.24 18.02 12.94
C PRO A 109 -12.58 17.54 11.64
N ASP A 110 -11.33 17.88 11.45
CA ASP A 110 -10.58 17.45 10.26
C ASP A 110 -10.17 15.97 10.31
N ASP A 111 -9.94 15.43 11.51
CA ASP A 111 -9.74 14.00 11.68
C ASP A 111 -11.00 13.21 11.32
N PHE A 112 -12.19 13.70 11.73
CA PHE A 112 -13.46 13.08 11.34
C PHE A 112 -13.68 13.11 9.83
N LYS A 113 -13.38 14.22 9.15
CA LYS A 113 -13.43 14.29 7.69
C LYS A 113 -12.50 13.28 7.05
N ARG A 114 -11.27 13.15 7.58
CA ARG A 114 -10.28 12.19 7.08
C ARG A 114 -10.75 10.74 7.26
N ILE A 115 -11.34 10.43 8.43
CA ILE A 115 -11.89 9.12 8.72
C ILE A 115 -13.01 8.75 7.72
N VAL A 116 -13.93 9.66 7.46
CA VAL A 116 -15.04 9.43 6.52
C VAL A 116 -14.54 9.25 5.08
N ARG A 117 -13.54 10.02 4.65
CA ARG A 117 -12.86 9.79 3.36
C ARG A 117 -12.22 8.41 3.27
N GLY A 118 -11.61 7.93 4.37
CA GLY A 118 -11.05 6.58 4.47
C GLY A 118 -12.09 5.44 4.31
N TYR A 119 -13.39 5.76 4.31
CA TYR A 119 -14.45 4.80 3.97
C TYR A 119 -14.84 4.82 2.49
N GLY A 120 -14.13 5.61 1.67
CA GLY A 120 -14.41 5.74 0.25
C GLY A 120 -15.58 6.67 -0.07
N VAL A 121 -15.89 7.60 0.85
CA VAL A 121 -16.90 8.63 0.66
C VAL A 121 -16.20 9.92 0.20
N GLU A 122 -16.62 10.46 -0.94
CA GLU A 122 -16.02 11.65 -1.53
C GLU A 122 -16.83 12.90 -1.22
N ASN A 123 -18.14 12.82 -1.42
CA ASN A 123 -19.06 13.95 -1.22
C ASN A 123 -19.86 13.78 0.07
N PHE A 124 -19.46 14.50 1.10
CA PHE A 124 -20.13 14.49 2.39
C PHE A 124 -20.00 15.82 3.12
N THR A 125 -20.90 16.09 4.05
CA THR A 125 -20.81 17.21 4.99
C THR A 125 -20.87 16.69 6.42
N ILE A 126 -20.07 17.28 7.31
CA ILE A 126 -20.09 16.98 8.74
C ILE A 126 -20.55 18.23 9.47
N ALA A 127 -21.58 18.09 10.31
CA ALA A 127 -22.06 19.13 11.21
C ALA A 127 -21.95 18.64 12.66
N GLU A 128 -21.35 19.46 13.52
CA GLU A 128 -21.17 19.15 14.92
C GLU A 128 -22.18 19.91 15.78
N ALA A 129 -22.78 19.23 16.74
CA ALA A 129 -23.62 19.81 17.78
C ALA A 129 -23.01 19.51 19.15
N PRO A 130 -22.02 20.32 19.61
CA PRO A 130 -21.22 20.05 20.82
C PRO A 130 -22.07 19.92 22.07
N THR A 131 -23.13 20.72 22.19
CA THR A 131 -24.07 20.71 23.34
C THR A 131 -24.81 19.39 23.49
N ARG A 132 -24.86 18.56 22.45
CA ARG A 132 -25.57 17.27 22.43
C ARG A 132 -24.62 16.08 22.25
N ASN A 133 -23.31 16.31 22.23
CA ASN A 133 -22.30 15.31 21.87
C ASN A 133 -22.68 14.57 20.58
N ARG A 134 -23.15 15.31 19.57
CA ARG A 134 -23.69 14.75 18.34
C ARG A 134 -22.91 15.24 17.13
N VAL A 135 -22.69 14.31 16.22
CA VAL A 135 -22.07 14.55 14.90
C VAL A 135 -23.03 14.05 13.82
N ASP A 136 -23.44 14.95 12.94
CA ASP A 136 -24.30 14.63 11.80
C ASP A 136 -23.45 14.51 10.53
N ILE A 137 -23.44 13.34 9.91
CA ILE A 137 -22.75 13.07 8.66
C ILE A 137 -23.78 12.92 7.55
N LYS A 138 -23.77 13.82 6.56
CA LYS A 138 -24.62 13.73 5.38
C LYS A 138 -23.78 13.29 4.19
N ILE A 139 -24.11 12.15 3.62
CA ILE A 139 -23.42 11.56 2.47
C ILE A 139 -24.25 11.79 1.22
N SER A 140 -23.67 12.44 0.22
CA SER A 140 -24.30 12.74 -1.07
C SER A 140 -23.90 11.77 -2.17
N ASP A 141 -22.96 10.86 -1.90
CA ASP A 141 -22.57 9.83 -2.86
C ASP A 141 -23.67 8.77 -3.00
N ALA A 142 -23.89 8.32 -4.23
CA ALA A 142 -24.74 7.16 -4.48
C ALA A 142 -24.04 5.89 -3.95
N LYS A 143 -24.61 5.28 -2.91
CA LYS A 143 -24.09 4.08 -2.24
C LYS A 143 -25.12 2.96 -2.25
N THR A 144 -24.64 1.75 -2.47
CA THR A 144 -25.48 0.55 -2.35
C THR A 144 -25.82 0.29 -0.88
N ASP A 145 -26.88 -0.47 -0.62
CA ASP A 145 -27.30 -0.78 0.76
C ASP A 145 -26.24 -1.58 1.53
N ALA A 146 -25.45 -2.38 0.82
CA ALA A 146 -24.31 -3.10 1.42
C ALA A 146 -23.21 -2.13 1.87
N GLU A 147 -22.86 -1.14 1.03
CA GLU A 147 -21.91 -0.09 1.38
C GLU A 147 -22.38 0.78 2.52
N LYS A 148 -23.67 1.16 2.55
CA LYS A 148 -24.26 1.93 3.65
C LYS A 148 -24.08 1.21 4.99
N LYS A 149 -24.45 -0.07 5.07
CA LYS A 149 -24.26 -0.90 6.27
C LYS A 149 -22.79 -1.01 6.68
N LEU A 150 -21.90 -1.13 5.71
CA LEU A 150 -20.46 -1.19 5.97
C LEU A 150 -19.92 0.13 6.53
N ILE A 151 -20.35 1.27 5.97
CA ILE A 151 -19.98 2.61 6.45
C ILE A 151 -20.51 2.81 7.88
N GLU A 152 -21.76 2.48 8.17
CA GLU A 152 -22.34 2.57 9.51
C GLU A 152 -21.56 1.74 10.53
N LYS A 153 -21.23 0.49 10.18
CA LYS A 153 -20.42 -0.38 11.04
C LYS A 153 -19.04 0.23 11.32
N ARG A 154 -18.39 0.80 10.29
CA ARG A 154 -17.05 1.41 10.42
C ARG A 154 -17.11 2.70 11.24
N VAL A 155 -18.11 3.55 11.04
CA VAL A 155 -18.31 4.77 11.83
C VAL A 155 -18.49 4.42 13.30
N ASN A 156 -19.32 3.45 13.62
CA ASN A 156 -19.56 3.01 15.00
C ASN A 156 -18.30 2.42 15.66
N ALA A 157 -17.38 1.84 14.89
CA ALA A 157 -16.13 1.29 15.40
C ALA A 157 -15.02 2.34 15.57
N ASP A 158 -14.97 3.34 14.69
CA ASP A 158 -13.85 4.28 14.59
C ASP A 158 -14.12 5.63 15.29
N PHE A 159 -15.38 5.98 15.54
CA PHE A 159 -15.74 7.22 16.24
C PHE A 159 -15.75 7.01 17.77
N PRO A 160 -15.44 8.05 18.54
CA PRO A 160 -15.48 7.96 20.01
C PRO A 160 -16.87 7.56 20.53
N LEU A 161 -16.90 6.63 21.49
CA LEU A 161 -18.14 6.06 22.06
C LEU A 161 -19.08 7.10 22.71
N HIS A 162 -18.54 8.24 23.14
CA HIS A 162 -19.34 9.31 23.74
C HIS A 162 -20.04 10.21 22.73
N LEU A 163 -19.74 10.06 21.43
CA LEU A 163 -20.37 10.83 20.36
C LEU A 163 -21.56 10.06 19.77
N ASN A 164 -22.68 10.74 19.70
CA ASN A 164 -23.84 10.22 18.97
C ASN A 164 -23.69 10.60 17.48
N VAL A 165 -23.32 9.63 16.65
CA VAL A 165 -23.13 9.86 15.22
C VAL A 165 -24.38 9.49 14.45
N ILE A 166 -24.94 10.44 13.69
CA ILE A 166 -26.10 10.23 12.84
C ILE A 166 -25.66 10.33 11.39
N ILE A 167 -25.88 9.26 10.62
CA ILE A 167 -25.57 9.21 9.20
C ILE A 167 -26.88 9.36 8.42
N SER A 168 -26.89 10.27 7.46
CA SER A 168 -28.00 10.46 6.53
C SER A 168 -27.49 10.42 5.10
N TYR A 169 -28.19 9.70 4.25
CA TYR A 169 -27.87 9.60 2.82
C TYR A 169 -28.84 10.51 2.06
N VAL A 170 -28.28 11.47 1.34
CA VAL A 170 -29.05 12.35 0.47
C VAL A 170 -29.04 11.69 -0.90
N ASN A 171 -30.17 11.09 -1.28
CA ASN A 171 -30.33 10.58 -2.64
C ASN A 171 -30.27 11.77 -3.61
N ALA A 172 -29.29 11.74 -4.51
CA ALA A 172 -29.22 12.68 -5.63
C ALA A 172 -30.25 12.28 -6.70
#